data_98a00e42d4cbc106321a65b5b91fca49
#
_entry.id   98a00e42d4cbc106321a65b5b91fca49
#
_cell.length_a   1.000
_cell.length_b   1.000
_cell.length_c   1.000
_cell.angle_alpha   90.00
_cell.angle_beta   90.00
_cell.angle_gamma   90.00
#
_symmetry.space_group_name_H-M   'P 1'
#
loop_
_entity.id
_entity.type
_entity.pdbx_description
1 polymer ?
#
loop_
_entity_poly.entity_id
_entity_poly.type
_entity_poly.pdbx_seq_one_letter_code
_entity_poly.pdbx_strand_id
1 'polypeptide(L)'
;MTARPTEPAVRAHEMGIYKRYFDLIAAGRKTTEIRVNDSSRRKIKRGSLIRFRCQGDEVLTRVTRVNRYETFDEMFDHEEVASVNPLATREEQLANIRQIYPPEREALGVVALGIELIDPPRTA
;
A
#
# COMPACT_ATOMS: atom_id res chain seq x y z
N MET A 1 42.40 -4.41 -0.73
CA MET A 1 41.24 -3.99 -1.44
C MET A 1 40.34 -3.13 -0.56
N THR A 2 40.03 -2.05 -1.07
CA THR A 2 39.11 -1.18 -0.39
C THR A 2 37.70 -1.75 -0.56
N ALA A 3 37.03 -1.92 0.54
CA ALA A 3 35.62 -2.14 0.44
C ALA A 3 35.05 -0.94 -0.32
N ARG A 4 34.35 -1.20 -1.37
CA ARG A 4 33.67 -0.10 -2.02
C ARG A 4 32.70 0.51 -1.01
N PRO A 5 32.46 1.80 -1.13
CA PRO A 5 31.50 2.44 -0.25
C PRO A 5 30.21 1.63 -0.30
N THR A 6 29.79 1.21 0.84
CA THR A 6 28.52 0.49 0.93
C THR A 6 27.43 1.49 0.64
N GLU A 7 26.81 1.35 -0.50
CA GLU A 7 25.59 2.08 -0.69
C GLU A 7 24.62 1.64 0.40
N PRO A 8 23.94 2.58 1.04
CA PRO A 8 22.92 2.21 1.98
C PRO A 8 21.99 1.22 1.30
N ALA A 9 21.72 0.12 1.94
CA ALA A 9 20.70 -0.79 1.46
C ALA A 9 19.44 0.04 1.19
N VAL A 10 18.82 -0.20 0.05
CA VAL A 10 17.56 0.46 -0.28
C VAL A 10 16.58 0.16 0.84
N ARG A 11 16.20 1.19 1.57
CA ARG A 11 15.23 1.05 2.65
C ARG A 11 13.84 1.10 2.08
N ALA A 12 13.12 0.03 2.30
CA ALA A 12 11.73 -0.05 1.93
C ALA A 12 10.89 -0.30 3.16
N HIS A 13 9.73 0.34 3.20
CA HIS A 13 8.71 -0.06 4.15
C HIS A 13 8.22 -1.43 3.74
N GLU A 14 8.02 -2.33 4.69
CA GLU A 14 7.52 -3.66 4.37
C GLU A 14 6.08 -3.80 4.81
N MET A 15 5.26 -4.34 3.93
CA MET A 15 3.84 -4.56 4.20
C MET A 15 3.44 -5.96 3.74
N GLY A 16 2.85 -6.73 4.66
CA GLY A 16 2.13 -7.94 4.29
C GLY A 16 0.82 -7.58 3.62
N ILE A 17 0.41 -8.38 2.67
CA ILE A 17 -0.83 -8.15 1.93
C ILE A 17 -1.44 -9.49 1.52
N TYR A 18 -2.78 -9.53 1.42
CA TYR A 18 -3.46 -10.72 0.95
C TYR A 18 -3.14 -11.00 -0.52
N LYS A 19 -3.12 -12.28 -0.89
CA LYS A 19 -2.75 -12.70 -2.23
C LYS A 19 -3.55 -12.01 -3.32
N ARG A 20 -4.85 -11.86 -3.14
CA ARG A 20 -5.71 -11.21 -4.14
C ARG A 20 -5.27 -9.78 -4.45
N TYR A 21 -4.81 -9.04 -3.43
CA TYR A 21 -4.32 -7.68 -3.62
C TYR A 21 -2.88 -7.66 -4.14
N PHE A 22 -2.07 -8.60 -3.67
CA PHE A 22 -0.70 -8.78 -4.18
C PHE A 22 -0.72 -9.00 -5.69
N ASP A 23 -1.56 -9.89 -6.16
CA ASP A 23 -1.67 -10.21 -7.59
C ASP A 23 -2.10 -8.98 -8.41
N LEU A 24 -3.01 -8.16 -7.87
CA LEU A 24 -3.44 -6.93 -8.54
C LEU A 24 -2.33 -5.88 -8.60
N ILE A 25 -1.53 -5.75 -7.54
CA ILE A 25 -0.37 -4.86 -7.54
C ILE A 25 0.65 -5.34 -8.56
N ALA A 26 0.98 -6.63 -8.53
CA ALA A 26 1.95 -7.22 -9.44
C ALA A 26 1.54 -7.08 -10.92
N ALA A 27 0.25 -7.09 -11.19
CA ALA A 27 -0.30 -6.89 -12.53
C ALA A 27 -0.44 -5.42 -12.94
N GLY A 28 -0.12 -4.48 -12.03
CA GLY A 28 -0.29 -3.05 -12.28
C GLY A 28 -1.75 -2.58 -12.27
N ARG A 29 -2.66 -3.39 -11.77
CA ARG A 29 -4.10 -3.08 -11.75
C ARG A 29 -4.55 -2.40 -10.46
N LYS A 30 -3.84 -2.64 -9.36
CA LYS A 30 -4.04 -1.92 -8.11
C LYS A 30 -2.93 -0.89 -7.98
N THR A 31 -3.29 0.38 -8.08
CA THR A 31 -2.35 1.49 -8.06
C THR A 31 -2.51 2.40 -6.85
N THR A 32 -3.43 2.07 -5.95
CA THR A 32 -3.61 2.77 -4.68
C THR A 32 -3.73 1.75 -3.57
N GLU A 33 -2.83 1.83 -2.59
CA GLU A 33 -2.92 1.06 -1.36
C GLU A 33 -3.53 1.91 -0.28
N ILE A 34 -4.43 1.32 0.51
CA ILE A 34 -5.12 2.02 1.58
C ILE A 34 -4.82 1.36 2.92
N ARG A 35 -4.53 2.18 3.92
CA ARG A 35 -4.18 1.72 5.26
C ARG A 35 -4.69 2.70 6.31
N VAL A 36 -4.78 2.23 7.55
CA VAL A 36 -4.93 3.14 8.69
C VAL A 36 -3.63 3.93 8.84
N ASN A 37 -3.73 5.21 9.16
CA ASN A 37 -2.60 6.11 9.26
C ASN A 37 -1.95 6.03 10.66
N ASP A 38 -1.44 4.86 11.01
CA ASP A 38 -0.74 4.64 12.26
C ASP A 38 0.69 5.19 12.22
N SER A 39 1.44 5.04 13.32
CA SER A 39 2.79 5.60 13.42
C SER A 39 3.74 5.11 12.32
N SER A 40 3.62 3.86 11.90
CA SER A 40 4.46 3.31 10.82
C SER A 40 4.13 3.94 9.48
N ARG A 41 2.84 4.13 9.18
CA ARG A 41 2.40 4.67 7.89
C ARG A 41 2.61 6.18 7.80
N ARG A 42 2.61 6.89 8.94
CA ARG A 42 2.89 8.33 8.95
C ARG A 42 4.29 8.69 8.45
N LYS A 43 5.20 7.75 8.46
CA LYS A 43 6.57 7.93 7.96
C LYS A 43 6.67 7.82 6.45
N ILE A 44 5.64 7.30 5.80
CA ILE A 44 5.63 7.12 4.35
C ILE A 44 5.37 8.46 3.69
N LYS A 45 6.15 8.77 2.67
CA LYS A 45 6.03 10.00 1.90
C LYS A 45 6.24 9.69 0.42
N ARG A 46 5.95 10.67 -0.42
CA ARG A 46 6.22 10.57 -1.85
C ARG A 46 7.69 10.21 -2.07
N GLY A 47 7.94 9.23 -2.91
CA GLY A 47 9.28 8.72 -3.17
C GLY A 47 9.69 7.56 -2.28
N SER A 48 8.98 7.31 -1.18
CA SER A 48 9.24 6.14 -0.34
C SER A 48 9.06 4.85 -1.13
N LEU A 49 9.81 3.82 -0.76
CA LEU A 49 9.67 2.49 -1.34
C LEU A 49 8.84 1.62 -0.40
N ILE A 50 7.97 0.81 -0.99
CA ILE A 50 7.21 -0.20 -0.24
C ILE A 50 7.42 -1.55 -0.90
N ARG A 51 7.86 -2.52 -0.08
CA ARG A 51 7.96 -3.92 -0.49
C ARG A 51 6.74 -4.65 0.06
N PHE A 52 5.88 -5.09 -0.85
CA PHE A 52 4.73 -5.90 -0.48
C PHE A 52 5.11 -7.36 -0.48
N ARG A 53 4.71 -8.09 0.54
CA ARG A 53 5.04 -9.50 0.72
C ARG A 53 3.78 -10.34 0.88
N CYS A 54 3.77 -11.48 0.22
CA CYS A 54 2.71 -12.46 0.33
C CYS A 54 3.26 -13.86 0.10
N GLN A 55 3.26 -14.69 1.15
CA GLN A 55 3.60 -16.12 1.03
C GLN A 55 4.96 -16.38 0.37
N GLY A 56 5.96 -15.59 0.72
CA GLY A 56 7.31 -15.73 0.15
C GLY A 56 7.55 -14.97 -1.13
N ASP A 57 6.50 -14.49 -1.77
CA ASP A 57 6.61 -13.61 -2.93
C ASP A 57 6.73 -12.16 -2.47
N GLU A 58 7.37 -11.35 -3.29
CA GLU A 58 7.47 -9.92 -2.99
C GLU A 58 7.44 -9.07 -4.25
N VAL A 59 7.02 -7.83 -4.10
CA VAL A 59 7.01 -6.84 -5.17
C VAL A 59 7.44 -5.50 -4.60
N LEU A 60 8.31 -4.79 -5.32
CA LEU A 60 8.79 -3.49 -4.90
C LEU A 60 8.06 -2.39 -5.65
N THR A 61 7.57 -1.41 -4.88
CA THR A 61 6.84 -0.27 -5.42
C THR A 61 7.45 1.03 -4.92
N ARG A 62 7.16 2.12 -5.63
CA ARG A 62 7.47 3.48 -5.19
C ARG A 62 6.18 4.25 -4.95
N VAL A 63 6.15 5.00 -3.87
CA VAL A 63 5.01 5.86 -3.55
C VAL A 63 5.06 7.10 -4.44
N THR A 64 3.99 7.32 -5.19
CA THR A 64 3.86 8.48 -6.09
C THR A 64 3.11 9.63 -5.46
N ARG A 65 2.25 9.35 -4.49
CA ARG A 65 1.48 10.35 -3.75
C ARG A 65 1.01 9.80 -2.41
N VAL A 66 0.75 10.68 -1.49
CA VAL A 66 0.22 10.33 -0.17
C VAL A 66 -0.92 11.27 0.13
N ASN A 67 -2.13 10.74 0.31
CA ASN A 67 -3.30 11.50 0.69
C ASN A 67 -3.88 10.93 1.98
N ARG A 68 -4.17 11.81 2.93
CA ARG A 68 -4.70 11.44 4.24
C ARG A 68 -6.12 11.93 4.39
N TYR A 69 -6.94 11.11 5.03
CA TYR A 69 -8.37 11.37 5.24
C TYR A 69 -8.75 10.98 6.67
N GLU A 70 -9.90 11.42 7.13
CA GLU A 70 -10.37 11.07 8.46
C GLU A 70 -11.01 9.70 8.52
N THR A 71 -11.67 9.29 7.44
CA THR A 71 -12.38 8.01 7.36
C THR A 71 -12.18 7.37 6.01
N PHE A 72 -12.47 6.08 5.92
CA PHE A 72 -12.47 5.38 4.63
C PHE A 72 -13.60 5.88 3.72
N ASP A 73 -14.74 6.28 4.26
CA ASP A 73 -15.81 6.90 3.46
C ASP A 73 -15.31 8.15 2.76
N GLU A 74 -14.71 9.06 3.51
CA GLU A 74 -14.15 10.30 2.95
C GLU A 74 -13.08 9.98 1.91
N MET A 75 -12.23 9.00 2.19
CA MET A 75 -11.19 8.59 1.25
C MET A 75 -11.79 8.17 -0.08
N PHE A 76 -12.83 7.33 -0.08
CA PHE A 76 -13.47 6.90 -1.32
C PHE A 76 -14.28 8.00 -2.01
N ASP A 77 -14.58 9.12 -1.34
CA ASP A 77 -15.14 10.29 -2.01
C ASP A 77 -14.12 10.97 -2.93
N HIS A 78 -12.83 10.77 -2.69
CA HIS A 78 -11.75 11.44 -3.41
C HIS A 78 -10.83 10.50 -4.19
N GLU A 79 -10.78 9.22 -3.83
CA GLU A 79 -9.95 8.23 -4.50
C GLU A 79 -10.77 7.38 -5.46
N GLU A 80 -10.19 7.02 -6.58
CA GLU A 80 -10.89 6.15 -7.52
C GLU A 80 -11.02 4.75 -6.93
N VAL A 81 -12.23 4.28 -6.81
CA VAL A 81 -12.55 2.95 -6.27
C VAL A 81 -11.80 1.85 -7.02
N ALA A 82 -11.76 1.94 -8.35
CA ALA A 82 -11.11 0.94 -9.18
C ALA A 82 -9.59 0.93 -9.03
N SER A 83 -8.97 2.05 -8.63
CA SER A 83 -7.52 2.10 -8.42
C SER A 83 -7.11 1.34 -7.15
N VAL A 84 -8.01 1.22 -6.20
CA VAL A 84 -7.80 0.46 -4.96
C VAL A 84 -8.06 -1.02 -5.20
N ASN A 85 -9.18 -1.34 -5.83
CA ASN A 85 -9.53 -2.71 -6.22
C ASN A 85 -10.51 -2.68 -7.39
N PRO A 86 -10.06 -3.02 -8.61
CA PRO A 86 -10.93 -2.96 -9.78
C PRO A 86 -12.01 -4.05 -9.80
N LEU A 87 -11.95 -5.02 -8.87
CA LEU A 87 -12.86 -6.16 -8.84
C LEU A 87 -13.98 -6.01 -7.82
N ALA A 88 -14.02 -4.89 -7.09
CA ALA A 88 -15.00 -4.71 -6.01
C ALA A 88 -15.61 -3.32 -6.06
N THR A 89 -16.87 -3.24 -5.65
CA THR A 89 -17.57 -1.95 -5.52
C THR A 89 -17.08 -1.19 -4.31
N ARG A 90 -17.44 0.09 -4.21
CA ARG A 90 -17.15 0.90 -3.02
C ARG A 90 -17.69 0.25 -1.75
N GLU A 91 -18.93 -0.21 -1.78
CA GLU A 91 -19.58 -0.83 -0.63
C GLU A 91 -18.86 -2.11 -0.21
N GLU A 92 -18.47 -2.93 -1.17
CA GLU A 92 -17.71 -4.14 -0.89
C GLU A 92 -16.35 -3.82 -0.29
N GLN A 93 -15.66 -2.81 -0.83
CA GLN A 93 -14.36 -2.42 -0.32
C GLN A 93 -14.45 -1.84 1.09
N LEU A 94 -15.46 -1.02 1.38
CA LEU A 94 -15.69 -0.50 2.72
C LEU A 94 -15.96 -1.63 3.71
N ALA A 95 -16.81 -2.60 3.33
CA ALA A 95 -17.09 -3.74 4.19
C ALA A 95 -15.82 -4.56 4.47
N ASN A 96 -15.02 -4.80 3.44
CA ASN A 96 -13.78 -5.58 3.56
C ASN A 96 -12.76 -4.89 4.46
N ILE A 97 -12.53 -3.59 4.26
CA ILE A 97 -11.51 -2.88 5.03
C ILE A 97 -11.91 -2.74 6.50
N ARG A 98 -13.21 -2.63 6.78
CA ARG A 98 -13.71 -2.51 8.14
C ARG A 98 -13.71 -3.85 8.89
N GLN A 99 -13.59 -4.96 8.20
CA GLN A 99 -13.31 -6.25 8.84
C GLN A 99 -11.85 -6.35 9.30
N ILE A 100 -10.95 -5.65 8.61
CA ILE A 100 -9.53 -5.62 8.96
C ILE A 100 -9.27 -4.60 10.07
N TYR A 101 -9.88 -3.41 9.96
CA TYR A 101 -9.65 -2.31 10.89
C TYR A 101 -10.92 -1.97 11.65
N PRO A 102 -10.94 -2.18 12.98
CA PRO A 102 -12.07 -1.78 13.81
C PRO A 102 -12.14 -0.24 13.93
N PRO A 103 -13.29 0.31 14.39
CA PRO A 103 -13.49 1.76 14.45
C PRO A 103 -12.40 2.54 15.20
N GLU A 104 -11.87 2.00 16.28
CA GLU A 104 -10.79 2.65 17.02
C GLU A 104 -9.50 2.77 16.23
N ARG A 105 -9.27 1.90 15.27
CA ARG A 105 -8.13 2.00 14.36
C ARG A 105 -8.40 3.03 13.28
N GLU A 106 -9.59 3.04 12.71
CA GLU A 106 -9.99 4.03 11.71
C GLU A 106 -9.93 5.45 12.29
N ALA A 107 -10.18 5.59 13.58
CA ALA A 107 -10.11 6.88 14.28
C ALA A 107 -8.70 7.52 14.24
N LEU A 108 -7.66 6.75 13.94
CA LEU A 108 -6.32 7.28 13.72
C LEU A 108 -6.18 8.03 12.39
N GLY A 109 -7.22 8.02 11.58
CA GLY A 109 -7.19 8.49 10.21
C GLY A 109 -6.77 7.39 9.25
N VAL A 110 -6.92 7.65 7.98
CA VAL A 110 -6.59 6.68 6.93
C VAL A 110 -5.69 7.34 5.89
N VAL A 111 -4.94 6.52 5.16
CA VAL A 111 -4.02 7.01 4.16
C VAL A 111 -4.19 6.23 2.87
N ALA A 112 -4.21 6.96 1.76
CA ALA A 112 -4.18 6.40 0.41
C ALA A 112 -2.81 6.68 -0.18
N LEU A 113 -2.15 5.62 -0.61
CA LEU A 113 -0.81 5.66 -1.18
C LEU A 113 -0.89 5.31 -2.66
N GLY A 114 -0.59 6.27 -3.52
CA GLY A 114 -0.37 5.97 -4.94
C GLY A 114 0.92 5.19 -5.05
N ILE A 115 0.91 4.09 -5.79
CA ILE A 115 2.07 3.21 -5.94
C ILE A 115 2.31 2.88 -7.41
N GLU A 116 3.59 2.75 -7.76
CA GLU A 116 4.00 2.26 -9.07
C GLU A 116 5.00 1.12 -8.90
N LEU A 117 4.95 0.16 -9.80
CA LEU A 117 5.91 -0.95 -9.80
C LEU A 117 7.30 -0.44 -10.16
N ILE A 118 8.32 -0.90 -9.42
CA ILE A 118 9.71 -0.64 -9.76
C ILE A 118 10.32 -1.87 -10.39
N ASP A 119 10.18 -3.00 -9.71
CA ASP A 119 10.71 -4.28 -10.17
C ASP A 119 9.58 -5.26 -10.42
N PRO A 120 9.79 -6.21 -11.36
CA PRO A 120 8.85 -7.32 -11.50
C PRO A 120 8.70 -8.08 -10.18
N PRO A 121 7.57 -8.77 -9.98
CA PRO A 121 7.38 -9.60 -8.79
C PRO A 121 8.48 -10.64 -8.66
N ARG A 122 8.92 -10.87 -7.42
CA ARG A 122 9.89 -11.90 -7.10
C ARG A 122 9.23 -13.00 -6.29
N THR A 123 9.48 -14.22 -6.71
CA THR A 123 9.01 -15.40 -6.01
C THR A 123 10.13 -16.02 -5.22
N ALA A 124 9.78 -16.61 -4.09
CA ALA A 124 10.76 -17.31 -3.27
C ALA A 124 11.23 -18.59 -3.97
#